data_52d6d41495811aec26f406b5ac082dc1
#
_entry.id   52d6d41495811aec26f406b5ac082dc1
#
_cell.length_a   1.000
_cell.length_b   1.000
_cell.length_c   1.000
_cell.angle_alpha   90.00
_cell.angle_beta   90.00
_cell.angle_gamma   90.00
#
_symmetry.space_group_name_H-M   'P 1'
#
loop_
_entity.id
_entity.type
_entity.pdbx_description
1 polymer ?
#
loop_
_entity_poly.entity_id
_entity_poly.type
_entity_poly.pdbx_seq_one_letter_code
_entity_poly.pdbx_strand_id
1 'polypeptide(L)'
;MKLTTPVEIEPLEHRLTYKDSIMFVGSCFADEMGRRMSDRYFDTLVNPFGVLFNPCSISDCLGLLERNGSNPDSCRFKPDDVIETPGGYCSFRHHGSFSRPTPDEFLDNANRELERSSAFYHRGGWAVVTLGTSFIYTDKQTGVVVSNCHKLPSDRFERTMIDVDRVYESLSRHVAAHPERQWVFTVSPVRHLADGLHANQLSKATLLMGVQRLTDQFPNAHYFPAYEILLDELRDYRFYADDMMHPSQLAADYIFGRFMDWALADSDRQLLSEAEKVHGMMQHRILNPGTPQAERFKNQRDIALKSFQQKIRGL
;
A
#
# COMPACT_ATOMS: atom_id res chain seq x y z
N MET A 1 30.60 -16.65 -12.57
CA MET A 1 30.21 -17.03 -11.20
C MET A 1 28.85 -16.38 -10.93
N LYS A 2 27.79 -17.15 -10.63
CA LYS A 2 26.50 -16.60 -10.21
C LYS A 2 26.61 -16.20 -8.73
N LEU A 3 26.35 -14.93 -8.41
CA LEU A 3 26.38 -14.43 -7.03
C LEU A 3 24.98 -14.23 -6.42
N THR A 4 23.94 -14.25 -7.27
CA THR A 4 22.54 -14.11 -6.89
C THR A 4 21.67 -15.06 -7.70
N THR A 5 20.47 -15.30 -7.22
CA THR A 5 19.42 -16.02 -7.96
C THR A 5 18.28 -15.03 -8.20
N PRO A 6 18.26 -14.33 -9.36
CA PRO A 6 17.21 -13.38 -9.67
C PRO A 6 15.83 -14.07 -9.67
N VAL A 7 14.85 -13.41 -9.10
CA VAL A 7 13.44 -13.83 -9.17
C VAL A 7 12.91 -13.40 -10.53
N GLU A 8 12.41 -14.35 -11.31
CA GLU A 8 11.75 -14.07 -12.58
C GLU A 8 10.34 -13.53 -12.30
N ILE A 9 9.92 -12.52 -13.09
CA ILE A 9 8.61 -11.90 -12.98
C ILE A 9 7.96 -11.94 -14.35
N GLU A 10 6.74 -12.49 -14.43
CA GLU A 10 6.00 -12.55 -15.68
C GLU A 10 5.78 -11.14 -16.26
N PRO A 11 6.04 -10.92 -17.55
CA PRO A 11 5.87 -9.63 -18.18
C PRO A 11 4.42 -9.15 -18.16
N LEU A 12 4.23 -7.83 -18.03
CA LEU A 12 2.93 -7.20 -18.16
C LEU A 12 2.63 -6.84 -19.62
N GLU A 13 1.43 -7.13 -20.08
CA GLU A 13 0.91 -6.65 -21.37
C GLU A 13 0.65 -5.14 -21.31
N HIS A 14 -0.02 -4.69 -20.25
CA HIS A 14 -0.27 -3.27 -19.98
C HIS A 14 0.75 -2.75 -18.98
N ARG A 15 1.42 -1.68 -19.35
CA ARG A 15 2.44 -1.05 -18.53
C ARG A 15 1.94 0.26 -17.94
N LEU A 16 2.34 0.53 -16.71
CA LEU A 16 2.06 1.77 -15.99
C LEU A 16 2.71 2.97 -16.68
N THR A 17 1.99 4.08 -16.76
CA THR A 17 2.48 5.36 -17.26
C THR A 17 2.25 6.50 -16.27
N TYR A 18 2.83 7.68 -16.52
CA TYR A 18 2.55 8.88 -15.71
C TYR A 18 1.12 9.42 -15.89
N LYS A 19 0.34 8.88 -16.84
CA LYS A 19 -1.09 9.22 -16.99
C LYS A 19 -2.00 8.45 -16.04
N ASP A 20 -1.50 7.34 -15.55
CA ASP A 20 -2.28 6.44 -14.71
C ASP A 20 -2.35 6.93 -13.26
N SER A 21 -3.49 6.68 -12.63
CA SER A 21 -3.61 6.74 -11.17
C SER A 21 -3.31 5.38 -10.57
N ILE A 22 -2.62 5.35 -9.44
CA ILE A 22 -2.23 4.12 -8.77
C ILE A 22 -2.55 4.17 -7.28
N MET A 23 -3.36 3.23 -6.81
CA MET A 23 -3.68 3.06 -5.39
C MET A 23 -2.80 1.97 -4.78
N PHE A 24 -2.24 2.24 -3.62
CA PHE A 24 -1.57 1.27 -2.76
C PHE A 24 -2.42 1.03 -1.52
N VAL A 25 -2.76 -0.23 -1.23
CA VAL A 25 -3.51 -0.60 -0.05
C VAL A 25 -2.93 -1.87 0.57
N GLY A 26 -2.80 -1.88 1.89
CA GLY A 26 -2.32 -3.06 2.61
C GLY A 26 -1.34 -2.75 3.73
N SER A 27 -0.31 -3.59 3.87
CA SER A 27 0.67 -3.52 4.95
C SER A 27 1.57 -2.27 4.89
N CYS A 28 2.42 -2.08 5.90
CA CYS A 28 3.43 -1.01 5.91
C CYS A 28 4.34 -1.02 4.67
N PHE A 29 4.49 -2.15 4.00
CA PHE A 29 5.21 -2.21 2.73
C PHE A 29 4.44 -1.50 1.60
N ALA A 30 3.10 -1.45 1.63
CA ALA A 30 2.31 -0.62 0.72
C ALA A 30 2.60 0.88 0.93
N ASP A 31 2.75 1.34 2.19
CA ASP A 31 3.18 2.71 2.48
C ASP A 31 4.55 3.01 1.88
N GLU A 32 5.48 2.07 2.04
CA GLU A 32 6.86 2.22 1.58
C GLU A 32 6.94 2.34 0.05
N MET A 33 6.21 1.49 -0.67
CA MET A 33 6.13 1.52 -2.14
C MET A 33 5.35 2.74 -2.64
N GLY A 34 4.20 3.03 -2.03
CA GLY A 34 3.36 4.16 -2.40
C GLY A 34 4.05 5.51 -2.17
N ARG A 35 4.79 5.68 -1.07
CA ARG A 35 5.60 6.87 -0.81
C ARG A 35 6.66 7.06 -1.90
N ARG A 36 7.38 6.00 -2.30
CA ARG A 36 8.37 6.08 -3.38
C ARG A 36 7.76 6.48 -4.73
N MET A 37 6.53 6.03 -5.01
CA MET A 37 5.79 6.48 -6.19
C MET A 37 5.41 7.96 -6.09
N SER A 38 4.87 8.39 -4.94
CA SER A 38 4.54 9.80 -4.68
C SER A 38 5.77 10.71 -4.79
N ASP A 39 6.91 10.28 -4.26
CA ASP A 39 8.20 10.98 -4.33
C ASP A 39 8.70 11.16 -5.78
N ARG A 40 8.19 10.35 -6.71
CA ARG A 40 8.44 10.43 -8.15
C ARG A 40 7.29 11.05 -8.93
N TYR A 41 6.38 11.71 -8.21
CA TYR A 41 5.27 12.50 -8.77
C TYR A 41 4.22 11.71 -9.56
N PHE A 42 4.08 10.41 -9.33
CA PHE A 42 2.92 9.65 -9.81
C PHE A 42 1.65 10.10 -9.08
N ASP A 43 0.50 10.02 -9.75
CA ASP A 43 -0.79 10.25 -9.12
C ASP A 43 -1.16 9.05 -8.23
N THR A 44 -0.98 9.20 -6.93
CA THR A 44 -1.06 8.09 -5.98
C THR A 44 -2.06 8.32 -4.85
N LEU A 45 -2.72 7.24 -4.43
CA LEU A 45 -3.45 7.13 -3.18
C LEU A 45 -2.82 6.00 -2.34
N VAL A 46 -2.41 6.30 -1.12
CA VAL A 46 -1.72 5.32 -0.26
C VAL A 46 -2.50 5.12 1.03
N ASN A 47 -2.85 3.86 1.30
CA ASN A 47 -3.49 3.39 2.54
C ASN A 47 -4.58 4.31 3.09
N PRO A 48 -5.70 4.49 2.38
CA PRO A 48 -6.75 5.47 2.72
C PRO A 48 -7.43 5.23 4.06
N PHE A 49 -7.27 4.07 4.67
CA PHE A 49 -7.73 3.73 6.02
C PHE A 49 -6.56 3.51 7.00
N GLY A 50 -5.34 3.89 6.57
CA GLY A 50 -4.10 3.49 7.21
C GLY A 50 -3.73 2.04 6.89
N VAL A 51 -2.68 1.55 7.54
CA VAL A 51 -2.11 0.22 7.26
C VAL A 51 -3.11 -0.89 7.60
N LEU A 52 -3.30 -1.80 6.63
CA LEU A 52 -4.16 -2.99 6.74
C LEU A 52 -3.34 -4.23 6.40
N PHE A 53 -3.51 -5.32 7.17
CA PHE A 53 -2.60 -6.45 7.04
C PHE A 53 -3.23 -7.68 6.38
N ASN A 54 -4.54 -7.88 6.52
CA ASN A 54 -5.21 -9.11 6.10
C ASN A 54 -6.21 -8.88 4.96
N PRO A 55 -6.48 -9.91 4.13
CA PRO A 55 -7.39 -9.80 2.98
C PRO A 55 -8.80 -9.35 3.33
N CYS A 56 -9.34 -9.78 4.47
CA CYS A 56 -10.71 -9.43 4.88
C CYS A 56 -10.85 -7.93 5.17
N SER A 57 -9.90 -7.35 5.92
CA SER A 57 -9.89 -5.91 6.22
C SER A 57 -9.67 -5.07 4.97
N ILE A 58 -8.78 -5.50 4.07
CA ILE A 58 -8.55 -4.83 2.78
C ILE A 58 -9.83 -4.88 1.94
N SER A 59 -10.49 -6.03 1.88
CA SER A 59 -11.74 -6.22 1.15
C SER A 59 -12.88 -5.35 1.70
N ASP A 60 -13.00 -5.21 3.03
CA ASP A 60 -14.00 -4.32 3.64
C ASP A 60 -13.76 -2.85 3.25
N CYS A 61 -12.49 -2.41 3.27
CA CYS A 61 -12.10 -1.07 2.83
C CYS A 61 -12.38 -0.81 1.36
N LEU A 62 -12.01 -1.73 0.47
CA LEU A 62 -12.32 -1.62 -0.96
C LEU A 62 -13.83 -1.51 -1.18
N GLY A 63 -14.62 -2.33 -0.48
CA GLY A 63 -16.07 -2.28 -0.54
C GLY A 63 -16.68 -0.97 -0.03
N LEU A 64 -16.04 -0.28 0.93
CA LEU A 64 -16.46 1.06 1.34
C LEU A 64 -16.19 2.11 0.25
N LEU A 65 -15.01 2.05 -0.40
CA LEU A 65 -14.67 2.94 -1.51
C LEU A 65 -15.63 2.78 -2.70
N GLU A 66 -15.94 1.53 -3.05
CA GLU A 66 -16.88 1.21 -4.13
C GLU A 66 -18.28 1.77 -3.86
N ARG A 67 -18.85 1.48 -2.68
CA ARG A 67 -20.20 1.90 -2.34
C ARG A 67 -20.34 3.41 -2.14
N ASN A 68 -19.31 4.07 -1.59
CA ASN A 68 -19.35 5.50 -1.36
C ASN A 68 -19.49 6.31 -2.67
N GLY A 69 -18.86 5.84 -3.75
CA GLY A 69 -19.04 6.45 -5.06
C GLY A 69 -20.46 6.32 -5.61
N SER A 70 -21.18 5.25 -5.27
CA SER A 70 -22.54 4.99 -5.72
C SER A 70 -23.61 5.62 -4.82
N ASN A 71 -23.37 5.68 -3.50
CA ASN A 71 -24.28 6.27 -2.52
C ASN A 71 -23.50 6.78 -1.28
N PRO A 72 -22.99 8.02 -1.33
CA PRO A 72 -22.14 8.59 -0.28
C PRO A 72 -22.79 8.58 1.11
N ASP A 73 -24.08 8.91 1.21
CA ASP A 73 -24.76 9.02 2.51
C ASP A 73 -24.92 7.67 3.22
N SER A 74 -25.00 6.57 2.46
CA SER A 74 -25.13 5.23 3.06
C SER A 74 -23.83 4.66 3.59
N CYS A 75 -22.68 5.21 3.20
CA CYS A 75 -21.36 4.67 3.51
C CYS A 75 -20.56 5.53 4.49
N ARG A 76 -21.09 6.70 4.90
CA ARG A 76 -20.43 7.55 5.90
C ARG A 76 -20.32 6.84 7.24
N PHE A 77 -19.20 7.07 7.91
CA PHE A 77 -19.02 6.68 9.32
C PHE A 77 -19.96 7.48 10.18
N LYS A 78 -20.59 6.81 11.15
CA LYS A 78 -21.60 7.32 12.07
C LYS A 78 -21.11 7.22 13.51
N PRO A 79 -21.76 7.88 14.48
CA PRO A 79 -21.37 7.77 15.88
C PRO A 79 -21.24 6.32 16.39
N ASP A 80 -22.08 5.40 15.90
CA ASP A 80 -22.04 3.98 16.28
C ASP A 80 -20.81 3.22 15.73
N ASP A 81 -20.11 3.77 14.73
CA ASP A 81 -18.84 3.23 14.24
C ASP A 81 -17.63 3.65 15.08
N VAL A 82 -17.83 4.63 15.98
CA VAL A 82 -16.74 5.22 16.78
C VAL A 82 -16.51 4.40 18.05
N ILE A 83 -15.25 4.09 18.29
CA ILE A 83 -14.81 3.45 19.52
C ILE A 83 -13.82 4.34 20.27
N GLU A 84 -13.88 4.33 21.60
CA GLU A 84 -12.86 4.93 22.44
C GLU A 84 -11.70 3.95 22.64
N THR A 85 -10.49 4.45 22.50
CA THR A 85 -9.23 3.68 22.57
C THR A 85 -8.22 4.41 23.45
N PRO A 86 -7.15 3.76 23.92
CA PRO A 86 -6.07 4.47 24.61
C PRO A 86 -5.41 5.61 23.81
N GLY A 87 -5.57 5.61 22.49
CA GLY A 87 -5.04 6.64 21.57
C GLY A 87 -6.05 7.73 21.20
N GLY A 88 -7.24 7.77 21.81
CA GLY A 88 -8.36 8.63 21.47
C GLY A 88 -9.49 7.87 20.74
N TYR A 89 -10.26 8.56 19.92
CA TYR A 89 -11.41 7.98 19.22
C TYR A 89 -11.03 7.51 17.81
N CYS A 90 -11.49 6.32 17.44
CA CYS A 90 -11.18 5.69 16.14
C CYS A 90 -12.33 4.75 15.73
N SER A 91 -12.14 3.92 14.70
CA SER A 91 -13.02 2.79 14.40
C SER A 91 -12.22 1.52 14.14
N PHE A 92 -12.86 0.36 14.25
CA PHE A 92 -12.23 -0.94 13.97
C PHE A 92 -11.78 -1.13 12.50
N ARG A 93 -12.21 -0.26 11.59
CA ARG A 93 -11.81 -0.28 10.18
C ARG A 93 -10.53 0.49 9.89
N HIS A 94 -10.10 1.36 10.80
CA HIS A 94 -8.94 2.22 10.60
C HIS A 94 -7.70 1.78 11.38
N HIS A 95 -6.55 2.13 10.85
CA HIS A 95 -5.29 2.08 11.61
C HIS A 95 -5.28 3.15 12.72
N GLY A 96 -4.51 2.92 13.78
CA GLY A 96 -4.41 3.85 14.91
C GLY A 96 -3.94 5.27 14.55
N SER A 97 -3.32 5.49 13.39
CA SER A 97 -2.97 6.82 12.88
C SER A 97 -4.20 7.72 12.58
N PHE A 98 -5.37 7.13 12.46
CA PHE A 98 -6.64 7.84 12.30
C PHE A 98 -7.23 8.35 13.61
N SER A 99 -6.73 7.90 14.76
CA SER A 99 -7.25 8.32 16.07
C SER A 99 -7.24 9.84 16.23
N ARG A 100 -8.31 10.37 16.83
CA ARG A 100 -8.48 11.80 17.11
C ARG A 100 -8.90 12.02 18.57
N PRO A 101 -8.65 13.22 19.13
CA PRO A 101 -9.02 13.54 20.51
C PRO A 101 -10.51 13.45 20.81
N THR A 102 -11.38 13.70 19.82
CA THR A 102 -12.84 13.66 19.99
C THR A 102 -13.52 12.80 18.92
N PRO A 103 -14.74 12.28 19.21
CA PRO A 103 -15.55 11.55 18.23
C PRO A 103 -15.83 12.35 16.96
N ASP A 104 -16.17 13.63 17.11
CA ASP A 104 -16.52 14.50 15.98
C ASP A 104 -15.32 14.73 15.06
N GLU A 105 -14.14 15.02 15.64
CA GLU A 105 -12.90 15.15 14.85
C GLU A 105 -12.54 13.85 14.10
N PHE A 106 -12.79 12.69 14.73
CA PHE A 106 -12.59 11.43 14.06
C PHE A 106 -13.56 11.27 12.89
N LEU A 107 -14.85 11.49 13.10
CA LEU A 107 -15.90 11.35 12.06
C LEU A 107 -15.64 12.30 10.89
N ASP A 108 -15.32 13.56 11.17
CA ASP A 108 -15.01 14.56 10.15
C ASP A 108 -13.80 14.14 9.31
N ASN A 109 -12.73 13.66 9.97
CA ASN A 109 -11.55 13.18 9.29
C ASN A 109 -11.81 11.91 8.46
N ALA A 110 -12.44 10.91 9.06
CA ALA A 110 -12.71 9.62 8.42
C ALA A 110 -13.62 9.78 7.20
N ASN A 111 -14.68 10.59 7.32
CA ASN A 111 -15.62 10.83 6.23
C ASN A 111 -15.00 11.66 5.08
N ARG A 112 -14.20 12.68 5.40
CA ARG A 112 -13.47 13.45 4.38
C ARG A 112 -12.47 12.57 3.61
N GLU A 113 -11.72 11.71 4.33
CA GLU A 113 -10.77 10.79 3.69
C GLU A 113 -11.48 9.70 2.88
N LEU A 114 -12.63 9.20 3.35
CA LEU A 114 -13.46 8.26 2.60
C LEU A 114 -13.94 8.86 1.27
N GLU A 115 -14.47 10.07 1.30
CA GLU A 115 -14.97 10.78 0.12
C GLU A 115 -13.84 11.04 -0.90
N ARG A 116 -12.70 11.59 -0.44
CA ARG A 116 -11.52 11.84 -1.27
C ARG A 116 -11.00 10.55 -1.90
N SER A 117 -10.91 9.49 -1.11
CA SER A 117 -10.33 8.21 -1.53
C SER A 117 -11.25 7.45 -2.46
N SER A 118 -12.57 7.54 -2.25
CA SER A 118 -13.57 6.96 -3.15
C SER A 118 -13.55 7.66 -4.51
N ALA A 119 -13.47 8.99 -4.54
CA ALA A 119 -13.32 9.75 -5.79
C ALA A 119 -12.05 9.33 -6.56
N PHE A 120 -10.93 9.07 -5.86
CA PHE A 120 -9.73 8.53 -6.46
C PHE A 120 -9.93 7.11 -6.99
N TYR A 121 -10.53 6.24 -6.17
CA TYR A 121 -10.78 4.84 -6.52
C TYR A 121 -11.60 4.71 -7.81
N HIS A 122 -12.64 5.54 -7.98
CA HIS A 122 -13.52 5.49 -9.16
C HIS A 122 -12.89 6.06 -10.45
N ARG A 123 -11.73 6.68 -10.38
CA ARG A 123 -10.98 7.08 -11.60
C ARG A 123 -10.38 5.88 -12.35
N GLY A 124 -10.39 4.70 -11.75
CA GLY A 124 -9.78 3.50 -12.32
C GLY A 124 -8.26 3.43 -12.15
N GLY A 125 -7.55 2.96 -13.14
CA GLY A 125 -6.09 2.85 -13.13
C GLY A 125 -5.60 1.57 -12.45
N TRP A 126 -4.59 1.70 -11.58
CA TRP A 126 -3.91 0.58 -10.95
C TRP A 126 -4.27 0.46 -9.47
N ALA A 127 -4.35 -0.78 -8.98
CA ALA A 127 -4.46 -1.07 -7.55
C ALA A 127 -3.40 -2.08 -7.14
N VAL A 128 -2.48 -1.67 -6.26
CA VAL A 128 -1.45 -2.52 -5.67
C VAL A 128 -1.90 -2.93 -4.27
N VAL A 129 -2.17 -4.22 -4.09
CA VAL A 129 -2.66 -4.81 -2.85
C VAL A 129 -1.52 -5.58 -2.18
N THR A 130 -1.07 -5.11 -1.02
CA THR A 130 0.03 -5.72 -0.27
C THR A 130 -0.48 -6.49 0.93
N LEU A 131 -0.49 -7.83 0.84
CA LEU A 131 -0.99 -8.72 1.87
C LEU A 131 0.07 -8.99 2.94
N GLY A 132 -0.24 -8.69 4.20
CA GLY A 132 0.69 -8.87 5.34
C GLY A 132 0.60 -10.24 5.98
N THR A 133 -0.62 -10.65 6.33
CA THR A 133 -0.89 -11.89 7.09
C THR A 133 -2.25 -12.46 6.73
N SER A 134 -2.39 -13.79 6.86
CA SER A 134 -3.68 -14.49 6.83
C SER A 134 -4.34 -14.60 8.21
N PHE A 135 -3.70 -14.10 9.27
CA PHE A 135 -4.34 -13.98 10.57
C PHE A 135 -5.29 -12.79 10.60
N ILE A 136 -6.51 -13.04 11.12
CA ILE A 136 -7.53 -12.03 11.36
C ILE A 136 -7.86 -11.95 12.85
N TYR A 137 -8.40 -10.83 13.26
CA TYR A 137 -9.01 -10.64 14.59
C TYR A 137 -10.50 -10.40 14.41
N THR A 138 -11.32 -11.16 15.12
CA THR A 138 -12.78 -11.00 15.16
C THR A 138 -13.18 -10.46 16.53
N ASP A 139 -13.90 -9.35 16.57
CA ASP A 139 -14.48 -8.83 17.81
C ASP A 139 -15.59 -9.78 18.28
N LYS A 140 -15.42 -10.40 19.45
CA LYS A 140 -16.38 -11.37 20.00
C LYS A 140 -17.75 -10.76 20.35
N GLN A 141 -17.81 -9.44 20.51
CA GLN A 141 -19.07 -8.75 20.81
C GLN A 141 -19.93 -8.56 19.55
N THR A 142 -19.31 -8.32 18.42
CA THR A 142 -20.02 -8.01 17.18
C THR A 142 -19.93 -9.12 16.12
N GLY A 143 -19.00 -10.06 16.26
CA GLY A 143 -18.71 -11.09 15.26
C GLY A 143 -18.01 -10.54 13.99
N VAL A 144 -17.57 -9.28 13.99
CA VAL A 144 -16.98 -8.61 12.83
C VAL A 144 -15.47 -8.70 12.87
N VAL A 145 -14.85 -8.93 11.72
CA VAL A 145 -13.41 -8.86 11.55
C VAL A 145 -12.96 -7.40 11.70
N VAL A 146 -11.95 -7.17 12.53
CA VAL A 146 -11.41 -5.84 12.78
C VAL A 146 -10.05 -5.65 12.10
N SER A 147 -9.82 -4.47 11.56
CA SER A 147 -8.53 -4.11 10.95
C SER A 147 -7.46 -3.82 12.01
N ASN A 148 -7.87 -3.31 13.16
CA ASN A 148 -6.97 -3.00 14.28
C ASN A 148 -7.71 -3.16 15.61
N CYS A 149 -7.06 -3.82 16.58
CA CYS A 149 -7.60 -3.98 17.94
C CYS A 149 -7.40 -2.75 18.82
N HIS A 150 -6.67 -1.73 18.37
CA HIS A 150 -6.43 -0.45 19.06
C HIS A 150 -5.94 -0.57 20.50
N LYS A 151 -5.16 -1.62 20.81
CA LYS A 151 -4.67 -1.93 22.17
C LYS A 151 -5.80 -2.13 23.21
N LEU A 152 -7.00 -2.43 22.76
CA LEU A 152 -8.09 -2.88 23.64
C LEU A 152 -7.75 -4.27 24.22
N PRO A 153 -8.40 -4.69 25.33
CA PRO A 153 -8.14 -5.97 25.97
C PRO A 153 -8.17 -7.15 24.98
N SER A 154 -7.15 -7.98 25.00
CA SER A 154 -6.97 -9.07 24.03
C SER A 154 -8.04 -10.16 24.12
N ASP A 155 -8.66 -10.34 25.28
CA ASP A 155 -9.75 -11.28 25.53
C ASP A 155 -11.05 -10.91 24.78
N ARG A 156 -11.18 -9.65 24.35
CA ARG A 156 -12.27 -9.18 23.48
C ARG A 156 -12.22 -9.81 22.09
N PHE A 157 -11.04 -10.16 21.62
CA PHE A 157 -10.85 -10.58 20.24
C PHE A 157 -10.56 -12.08 20.15
N GLU A 158 -11.09 -12.71 19.11
CA GLU A 158 -10.68 -14.03 18.67
C GLU A 158 -9.69 -13.87 17.50
N ARG A 159 -8.57 -14.60 17.57
CA ARG A 159 -7.54 -14.59 16.54
C ARG A 159 -7.51 -15.92 15.82
N THR A 160 -7.75 -15.90 14.53
CA THR A 160 -7.79 -17.10 13.68
C THR A 160 -6.97 -16.88 12.39
N MET A 161 -6.49 -17.96 11.80
CA MET A 161 -5.87 -17.95 10.48
C MET A 161 -6.93 -18.34 9.45
N ILE A 162 -7.15 -17.50 8.45
CA ILE A 162 -8.05 -17.82 7.33
C ILE A 162 -7.35 -18.75 6.34
N ASP A 163 -8.14 -19.52 5.62
CA ASP A 163 -7.68 -20.43 4.58
C ASP A 163 -7.52 -19.74 3.20
N VAL A 164 -7.08 -20.51 2.22
CA VAL A 164 -6.86 -20.07 0.84
C VAL A 164 -8.16 -19.63 0.18
N ASP A 165 -9.27 -20.34 0.44
CA ASP A 165 -10.58 -20.02 -0.14
C ASP A 165 -11.04 -18.65 0.35
N ARG A 166 -10.90 -18.38 1.66
CA ARG A 166 -11.27 -17.08 2.23
C ARG A 166 -10.41 -15.93 1.71
N VAL A 167 -9.11 -16.13 1.48
CA VAL A 167 -8.25 -15.13 0.82
C VAL A 167 -8.78 -14.80 -0.57
N TYR A 168 -9.01 -15.84 -1.38
CA TYR A 168 -9.54 -15.70 -2.74
C TYR A 168 -10.91 -15.02 -2.77
N GLU A 169 -11.88 -15.48 -1.99
CA GLU A 169 -13.24 -14.93 -1.92
C GLU A 169 -13.25 -13.45 -1.51
N SER A 170 -12.40 -13.08 -0.55
CA SER A 170 -12.31 -11.70 -0.09
C SER A 170 -11.94 -10.73 -1.21
N LEU A 171 -11.08 -11.13 -2.13
CA LEU A 171 -10.47 -10.23 -3.12
C LEU A 171 -11.06 -10.39 -4.53
N SER A 172 -11.47 -11.61 -4.92
CA SER A 172 -11.96 -11.91 -6.28
C SER A 172 -13.15 -11.07 -6.71
N ARG A 173 -14.06 -10.74 -5.79
CA ARG A 173 -15.23 -9.90 -6.07
C ARG A 173 -14.85 -8.49 -6.56
N HIS A 174 -13.76 -7.90 -6.00
CA HIS A 174 -13.29 -6.58 -6.38
C HIS A 174 -12.60 -6.60 -7.74
N VAL A 175 -11.82 -7.67 -8.00
CA VAL A 175 -11.17 -7.87 -9.30
C VAL A 175 -12.22 -8.06 -10.39
N ALA A 176 -13.24 -8.89 -10.14
CA ALA A 176 -14.33 -9.15 -11.08
C ALA A 176 -15.20 -7.91 -11.35
N ALA A 177 -15.39 -7.05 -10.32
CA ALA A 177 -16.19 -5.83 -10.45
C ALA A 177 -15.50 -4.73 -11.30
N HIS A 178 -14.18 -4.79 -11.43
CA HIS A 178 -13.36 -3.78 -12.11
C HIS A 178 -12.42 -4.41 -13.15
N PRO A 179 -12.94 -4.98 -14.24
CA PRO A 179 -12.13 -5.64 -15.28
C PRO A 179 -11.23 -4.67 -16.05
N GLU A 180 -11.53 -3.38 -16.03
CA GLU A 180 -10.72 -2.31 -16.63
C GLU A 180 -9.48 -1.92 -15.81
N ARG A 181 -9.45 -2.30 -14.51
CA ARG A 181 -8.37 -1.96 -13.59
C ARG A 181 -7.28 -3.02 -13.62
N GLN A 182 -6.03 -2.60 -13.56
CA GLN A 182 -4.91 -3.49 -13.34
C GLN A 182 -4.71 -3.72 -11.83
N TRP A 183 -4.86 -4.96 -11.40
CA TRP A 183 -4.66 -5.36 -10.01
C TRP A 183 -3.30 -6.02 -9.85
N VAL A 184 -2.46 -5.46 -9.01
CA VAL A 184 -1.18 -6.05 -8.63
C VAL A 184 -1.27 -6.53 -7.19
N PHE A 185 -1.11 -7.83 -7.01
CA PHE A 185 -1.02 -8.44 -5.68
C PHE A 185 0.44 -8.70 -5.34
N THR A 186 0.79 -8.45 -4.09
CA THR A 186 2.09 -8.82 -3.55
C THR A 186 1.95 -9.28 -2.10
N VAL A 187 2.79 -10.23 -1.71
CA VAL A 187 2.90 -10.64 -0.30
C VAL A 187 4.02 -9.82 0.34
N SER A 188 3.68 -9.14 1.43
CA SER A 188 4.61 -8.28 2.16
C SER A 188 5.86 -9.04 2.59
N PRO A 189 7.07 -8.51 2.31
CA PRO A 189 8.32 -9.09 2.77
C PRO A 189 8.55 -8.95 4.28
N VAL A 190 7.74 -8.13 4.98
CA VAL A 190 7.83 -7.95 6.43
C VAL A 190 7.49 -9.25 7.17
N ARG A 191 8.30 -9.60 8.18
CA ARG A 191 8.13 -10.80 9.00
C ARG A 191 7.30 -10.47 10.25
N HIS A 192 6.41 -11.39 10.64
CA HIS A 192 5.58 -11.27 11.85
C HIS A 192 6.09 -12.25 12.92
N LEU A 193 7.02 -11.77 13.78
CA LEU A 193 7.67 -12.62 14.78
C LEU A 193 6.76 -12.97 15.96
N ALA A 194 5.74 -12.16 16.25
CA ALA A 194 4.79 -12.43 17.34
C ALA A 194 4.06 -13.77 17.18
N ASP A 195 3.90 -14.26 15.94
CA ASP A 195 3.26 -15.53 15.62
C ASP A 195 4.23 -16.71 15.65
N GLY A 196 5.52 -16.44 15.79
CA GLY A 196 6.60 -17.38 15.55
C GLY A 196 6.87 -17.56 14.05
N LEU A 197 8.09 -17.94 13.73
CA LEU A 197 8.54 -18.02 12.33
C LEU A 197 7.77 -19.07 11.52
N HIS A 198 7.40 -20.19 12.13
CA HIS A 198 6.65 -21.24 11.45
C HIS A 198 5.23 -20.78 11.09
N ALA A 199 4.49 -20.22 12.05
CA ALA A 199 3.13 -19.72 11.80
C ALA A 199 3.15 -18.56 10.78
N ASN A 200 4.17 -17.69 10.82
CA ASN A 200 4.37 -16.69 9.78
C ASN A 200 4.55 -17.31 8.39
N GLN A 201 5.33 -18.41 8.25
CA GLN A 201 5.47 -19.08 6.95
C GLN A 201 4.15 -19.69 6.46
N LEU A 202 3.39 -20.35 7.33
CA LEU A 202 2.06 -20.88 6.98
C LEU A 202 1.12 -19.76 6.54
N SER A 203 1.13 -18.62 7.26
CA SER A 203 0.36 -17.44 6.89
C SER A 203 0.74 -16.91 5.52
N LYS A 204 2.04 -16.77 5.23
CA LYS A 204 2.52 -16.30 3.92
C LYS A 204 2.18 -17.30 2.80
N ALA A 205 2.32 -18.60 3.04
CA ALA A 205 1.96 -19.64 2.08
C ALA A 205 0.46 -19.59 1.72
N THR A 206 -0.42 -19.40 2.72
CA THR A 206 -1.86 -19.21 2.50
C THR A 206 -2.16 -18.01 1.60
N LEU A 207 -1.48 -16.87 1.84
CA LEU A 207 -1.63 -15.67 1.02
C LEU A 207 -1.14 -15.92 -0.42
N LEU A 208 0.02 -16.54 -0.59
CA LEU A 208 0.60 -16.86 -1.90
C LEU A 208 -0.34 -17.75 -2.73
N MET A 209 -0.88 -18.81 -2.13
CA MET A 209 -1.82 -19.70 -2.79
C MET A 209 -3.14 -19.00 -3.17
N GLY A 210 -3.66 -18.12 -2.30
CA GLY A 210 -4.85 -17.32 -2.59
C GLY A 210 -4.63 -16.32 -3.72
N VAL A 211 -3.47 -15.67 -3.76
CA VAL A 211 -3.08 -14.76 -4.84
C VAL A 211 -2.88 -15.52 -6.14
N GLN A 212 -2.25 -16.69 -6.12
CA GLN A 212 -2.08 -17.52 -7.32
C GLN A 212 -3.43 -17.82 -7.98
N ARG A 213 -4.45 -18.19 -7.20
CA ARG A 213 -5.80 -18.41 -7.74
C ARG A 213 -6.42 -17.16 -8.36
N LEU A 214 -6.14 -15.97 -7.83
CA LEU A 214 -6.61 -14.71 -8.43
C LEU A 214 -5.94 -14.48 -9.79
N THR A 215 -4.64 -14.65 -9.87
CA THR A 215 -3.88 -14.45 -11.12
C THR A 215 -4.20 -15.50 -12.19
N ASP A 216 -4.50 -16.74 -11.77
CA ASP A 216 -4.93 -17.80 -12.70
C ASP A 216 -6.31 -17.54 -13.30
N GLN A 217 -7.20 -16.85 -12.55
CA GLN A 217 -8.59 -16.64 -12.97
C GLN A 217 -8.82 -15.31 -13.68
N PHE A 218 -8.10 -14.27 -13.29
CA PHE A 218 -8.37 -12.91 -13.78
C PHE A 218 -7.19 -12.37 -14.59
N PRO A 219 -7.37 -12.08 -15.89
CA PRO A 219 -6.28 -11.61 -16.75
C PRO A 219 -5.75 -10.22 -16.37
N ASN A 220 -6.54 -9.44 -15.61
CA ASN A 220 -6.17 -8.13 -15.08
C ASN A 220 -5.58 -8.20 -13.64
N ALA A 221 -5.31 -9.41 -13.12
CA ALA A 221 -4.66 -9.65 -11.83
C ALA A 221 -3.25 -10.17 -12.05
N HIS A 222 -2.27 -9.53 -11.43
CA HIS A 222 -0.85 -9.82 -11.57
C HIS A 222 -0.20 -10.03 -10.21
N TYR A 223 0.85 -10.83 -10.16
CA TYR A 223 1.65 -11.02 -8.96
C TYR A 223 3.00 -10.34 -9.09
N PHE A 224 3.34 -9.49 -8.10
CA PHE A 224 4.68 -8.94 -7.95
C PHE A 224 5.37 -9.60 -6.75
N PRO A 225 6.48 -10.34 -6.94
CA PRO A 225 7.07 -11.23 -5.94
C PRO A 225 7.99 -10.49 -4.95
N ALA A 226 7.47 -9.47 -4.25
CA ALA A 226 8.28 -8.70 -3.28
C ALA A 226 8.80 -9.58 -2.13
N TYR A 227 8.02 -10.59 -1.71
CA TYR A 227 8.40 -11.53 -0.66
C TYR A 227 9.59 -12.38 -1.09
N GLU A 228 9.55 -12.94 -2.28
CA GLU A 228 10.60 -13.78 -2.84
C GLU A 228 11.86 -12.97 -3.17
N ILE A 229 11.71 -11.72 -3.65
CA ILE A 229 12.86 -10.86 -3.90
C ILE A 229 13.66 -10.64 -2.61
N LEU A 230 13.00 -10.37 -1.48
CA LEU A 230 13.72 -10.22 -0.22
C LEU A 230 14.33 -11.53 0.28
N LEU A 231 13.57 -12.64 0.24
CA LEU A 231 13.96 -13.90 0.87
C LEU A 231 14.93 -14.73 0.02
N ASP A 232 14.78 -14.70 -1.30
CA ASP A 232 15.53 -15.57 -2.20
C ASP A 232 16.59 -14.82 -3.00
N GLU A 233 16.25 -13.66 -3.58
CA GLU A 233 17.20 -12.91 -4.38
C GLU A 233 18.20 -12.14 -3.53
N LEU A 234 17.76 -11.43 -2.49
CA LEU A 234 18.61 -10.66 -1.59
C LEU A 234 19.24 -11.52 -0.49
N ARG A 235 18.54 -12.44 0.10
CA ARG A 235 18.97 -13.56 0.99
C ARG A 235 20.12 -13.24 1.97
N ASP A 236 20.14 -12.02 2.57
CA ASP A 236 21.18 -11.63 3.50
C ASP A 236 20.59 -10.70 4.58
N TYR A 237 21.07 -10.81 5.81
CA TYR A 237 20.61 -9.98 6.94
C TYR A 237 20.83 -8.48 6.75
N ARG A 238 21.82 -8.05 5.96
CA ARG A 238 22.03 -6.63 5.61
C ARG A 238 20.84 -5.96 4.93
N PHE A 239 19.93 -6.77 4.38
CA PHE A 239 18.70 -6.31 3.72
C PHE A 239 17.51 -6.19 4.67
N TYR A 240 17.71 -6.46 5.96
CA TYR A 240 16.75 -6.20 7.02
C TYR A 240 17.12 -4.95 7.80
N ALA A 241 16.12 -4.27 8.35
CA ALA A 241 16.30 -3.20 9.32
C ALA A 241 16.76 -3.77 10.67
N ASP A 242 17.12 -2.91 11.62
CA ASP A 242 17.66 -3.31 12.94
C ASP A 242 16.70 -4.23 13.72
N ASP A 243 15.41 -4.18 13.45
CA ASP A 243 14.40 -5.04 14.08
C ASP A 243 14.34 -6.47 13.49
N MET A 244 15.09 -6.76 12.44
CA MET A 244 15.12 -8.05 11.72
C MET A 244 13.77 -8.50 11.17
N MET A 245 12.81 -7.59 11.05
CA MET A 245 11.45 -7.85 10.56
C MET A 245 11.15 -7.08 9.27
N HIS A 246 11.51 -5.81 9.26
CA HIS A 246 11.27 -4.94 8.10
C HIS A 246 12.46 -5.01 7.12
N PRO A 247 12.20 -4.85 5.81
CA PRO A 247 13.27 -4.59 4.85
C PRO A 247 14.05 -3.32 5.23
N SER A 248 15.37 -3.34 5.06
CA SER A 248 16.17 -2.11 5.14
C SER A 248 15.79 -1.14 4.02
N GLN A 249 16.18 0.14 4.13
CA GLN A 249 15.95 1.11 3.06
C GLN A 249 16.60 0.65 1.74
N LEU A 250 17.80 0.06 1.82
CA LEU A 250 18.51 -0.50 0.66
C LEU A 250 17.67 -1.61 -0.02
N ALA A 251 17.08 -2.51 0.77
CA ALA A 251 16.23 -3.57 0.24
C ALA A 251 14.93 -3.00 -0.37
N ALA A 252 14.31 -2.03 0.31
CA ALA A 252 13.11 -1.37 -0.18
C ALA A 252 13.36 -0.61 -1.50
N ASP A 253 14.51 0.06 -1.63
CA ASP A 253 14.94 0.72 -2.87
C ASP A 253 15.18 -0.28 -4.00
N TYR A 254 15.81 -1.41 -3.68
CA TYR A 254 16.04 -2.48 -4.65
C TYR A 254 14.72 -3.08 -5.16
N ILE A 255 13.80 -3.45 -4.23
CA ILE A 255 12.49 -4.02 -4.60
C ILE A 255 11.68 -3.00 -5.39
N PHE A 256 11.75 -1.72 -5.03
CA PHE A 256 11.11 -0.66 -5.79
C PHE A 256 11.69 -0.53 -7.21
N GLY A 257 13.00 -0.61 -7.37
CA GLY A 257 13.65 -0.64 -8.68
C GLY A 257 13.15 -1.81 -9.54
N ARG A 258 13.08 -3.02 -8.96
CA ARG A 258 12.52 -4.21 -9.63
C ARG A 258 11.05 -4.00 -10.04
N PHE A 259 10.25 -3.36 -9.17
CA PHE A 259 8.86 -3.01 -9.49
C PHE A 259 8.78 -2.04 -10.66
N MET A 260 9.60 -0.97 -10.67
CA MET A 260 9.61 0.01 -11.76
C MET A 260 10.10 -0.59 -13.08
N ASP A 261 11.08 -1.49 -13.03
CA ASP A 261 11.56 -2.21 -14.22
C ASP A 261 10.49 -3.11 -14.83
N TRP A 262 9.68 -3.71 -13.98
CA TRP A 262 8.59 -4.58 -14.37
C TRP A 262 7.34 -3.82 -14.81
N ALA A 263 6.91 -2.79 -14.05
CA ALA A 263 5.61 -2.15 -14.23
C ALA A 263 5.65 -0.97 -15.21
N LEU A 264 6.72 -0.14 -15.21
CA LEU A 264 6.74 1.12 -15.95
C LEU A 264 6.92 0.91 -17.45
N ALA A 265 6.16 1.65 -18.24
CA ALA A 265 6.32 1.69 -19.70
C ALA A 265 7.68 2.29 -20.10
N ASP A 266 8.27 1.74 -21.14
CA ASP A 266 9.58 2.19 -21.64
C ASP A 266 9.55 3.65 -22.12
N SER A 267 8.40 4.11 -22.63
CA SER A 267 8.16 5.51 -23.01
C SER A 267 8.37 6.50 -21.87
N ASP A 268 8.12 6.07 -20.62
CA ASP A 268 8.11 6.92 -19.44
C ASP A 268 9.40 6.83 -18.61
N ARG A 269 10.37 6.01 -19.01
CA ARG A 269 11.66 5.86 -18.30
C ARG A 269 12.45 7.16 -18.23
N GLN A 270 12.37 8.00 -19.29
CA GLN A 270 13.00 9.31 -19.26
C GLN A 270 12.32 10.23 -18.23
N LEU A 271 10.98 10.20 -18.13
CA LEU A 271 10.23 10.94 -17.13
C LEU A 271 10.59 10.51 -15.71
N LEU A 272 10.73 9.20 -15.47
CA LEU A 272 11.19 8.67 -14.18
C LEU A 272 12.58 9.21 -13.82
N SER A 273 13.52 9.22 -14.75
CA SER A 273 14.87 9.77 -14.50
C SER A 273 14.84 11.27 -14.21
N GLU A 274 13.98 12.03 -14.86
CA GLU A 274 13.78 13.45 -14.57
C GLU A 274 13.14 13.65 -13.20
N ALA A 275 12.12 12.84 -12.82
CA ALA A 275 11.47 12.86 -11.52
C ALA A 275 12.48 12.59 -10.39
N GLU A 276 13.35 11.60 -10.55
CA GLU A 276 14.39 11.26 -9.58
C GLU A 276 15.40 12.40 -9.37
N LYS A 277 15.78 13.10 -10.44
CA LYS A 277 16.63 14.29 -10.35
C LYS A 277 15.94 15.41 -9.57
N VAL A 278 14.68 15.69 -9.89
CA VAL A 278 13.89 16.72 -9.19
C VAL A 278 13.71 16.33 -7.71
N HIS A 279 13.36 15.08 -7.43
CA HIS A 279 13.26 14.58 -6.06
C HIS A 279 14.59 14.74 -5.31
N GLY A 280 15.73 14.34 -5.90
CA GLY A 280 17.06 14.53 -5.32
C GLY A 280 17.37 15.99 -4.99
N MET A 281 17.00 16.93 -5.87
CA MET A 281 17.12 18.37 -5.60
C MET A 281 16.24 18.81 -4.44
N MET A 282 15.02 18.26 -4.31
CA MET A 282 14.10 18.59 -3.21
C MET A 282 14.60 18.08 -1.86
N GLN A 283 15.26 16.94 -1.83
CA GLN A 283 15.84 16.33 -0.61
C GLN A 283 17.18 16.93 -0.22
N HIS A 284 17.81 17.71 -1.10
CA HIS A 284 19.13 18.27 -0.83
C HIS A 284 19.10 19.28 0.33
N ARG A 285 19.84 19.00 1.40
CA ARG A 285 19.96 19.86 2.57
C ARG A 285 20.83 21.07 2.25
N ILE A 286 20.28 22.27 2.37
CA ILE A 286 21.03 23.52 2.23
C ILE A 286 21.76 23.80 3.55
N LEU A 287 23.09 23.68 3.55
CA LEU A 287 23.90 23.86 4.75
C LEU A 287 24.01 25.30 5.22
N ASN A 288 24.07 26.26 4.27
CA ASN A 288 24.23 27.69 4.55
C ASN A 288 23.05 28.50 3.95
N PRO A 289 21.87 28.49 4.57
CA PRO A 289 20.73 29.26 4.10
C PRO A 289 21.04 30.78 4.15
N GLY A 290 20.52 31.56 3.18
CA GLY A 290 20.72 33.01 3.09
C GLY A 290 21.93 33.45 2.29
N THR A 291 22.75 32.51 1.80
CA THR A 291 23.83 32.85 0.87
C THR A 291 23.30 32.98 -0.56
N PRO A 292 23.94 33.83 -1.43
CA PRO A 292 23.57 33.94 -2.84
C PRO A 292 23.57 32.60 -3.58
N GLN A 293 24.44 31.67 -3.20
CA GLN A 293 24.51 30.32 -3.76
C GLN A 293 23.28 29.48 -3.35
N ALA A 294 22.88 29.55 -2.08
CA ALA A 294 21.69 28.85 -1.57
C ALA A 294 20.43 29.34 -2.28
N GLU A 295 20.28 30.66 -2.47
CA GLU A 295 19.13 31.23 -3.15
C GLU A 295 19.09 30.87 -4.65
N ARG A 296 20.23 30.82 -5.33
CA ARG A 296 20.31 30.31 -6.70
C ARG A 296 19.88 28.86 -6.80
N PHE A 297 20.32 28.02 -5.87
CA PHE A 297 19.95 26.59 -5.83
C PHE A 297 18.45 26.41 -5.59
N LYS A 298 17.83 27.16 -4.63
CA LYS A 298 16.39 27.14 -4.40
C LYS A 298 15.61 27.51 -5.66
N ASN A 299 16.01 28.58 -6.33
CA ASN A 299 15.37 29.01 -7.57
C ASN A 299 15.47 27.95 -8.68
N GLN A 300 16.64 27.33 -8.86
CA GLN A 300 16.83 26.23 -9.85
C GLN A 300 15.96 25.02 -9.52
N ARG A 301 15.90 24.62 -8.26
CA ARG A 301 15.05 23.54 -7.76
C ARG A 301 13.57 23.82 -8.04
N ASP A 302 13.08 25.01 -7.70
CA ASP A 302 11.68 25.38 -7.88
C ASP A 302 11.29 25.49 -9.37
N ILE A 303 12.19 25.95 -10.23
CA ILE A 303 12.03 25.94 -11.69
C ILE A 303 11.96 24.50 -12.21
N ALA A 304 12.87 23.63 -11.77
CA ALA A 304 12.91 22.23 -12.19
C ALA A 304 11.60 21.51 -11.81
N LEU A 305 11.13 21.71 -10.58
CA LEU A 305 9.87 21.12 -10.10
C LEU A 305 8.67 21.59 -10.93
N LYS A 306 8.54 22.92 -11.15
CA LYS A 306 7.44 23.50 -11.94
C LYS A 306 7.46 22.98 -13.38
N SER A 307 8.64 22.96 -14.00
CA SER A 307 8.80 22.46 -15.37
C SER A 307 8.40 21.00 -15.49
N PHE A 308 8.83 20.16 -14.55
CA PHE A 308 8.47 18.74 -14.54
C PHE A 308 6.96 18.55 -14.32
N GLN A 309 6.35 19.28 -13.35
CA GLN A 309 4.92 19.20 -13.10
C GLN A 309 4.08 19.66 -14.31
N GLN A 310 4.54 20.68 -15.06
CA GLN A 310 3.88 21.07 -16.31
C GLN A 310 3.97 20.00 -17.37
N LYS A 311 5.12 19.32 -17.46
CA LYS A 311 5.34 18.23 -18.42
C LYS A 311 4.40 17.06 -18.17
N ILE A 312 4.27 16.59 -16.92
CA ILE A 312 3.37 15.47 -16.60
C ILE A 312 1.88 15.84 -16.66
N ARG A 313 1.51 17.13 -16.44
CA ARG A 313 0.12 17.59 -16.61
C ARG A 313 -0.29 17.72 -18.07
N GLY A 314 0.65 17.85 -18.96
CA GLY A 314 0.42 17.93 -20.42
C GLY A 314 0.32 16.57 -21.11
N LEU A 315 0.48 15.48 -20.37
CA LEU A 315 0.35 14.12 -20.89
C LEU A 315 -1.12 13.70 -20.94
#